data_f25740d532944655e39d5c63a073cad1
#
_entry.id   f25740d532944655e39d5c63a073cad1
#
_cell.length_a   1.000
_cell.length_b   1.000
_cell.length_c   1.000
_cell.angle_alpha   90.00
_cell.angle_beta   90.00
_cell.angle_gamma   90.00
#
_symmetry.space_group_name_H-M   'P 1'
#
loop_
_entity.id
_entity.type
_entity.pdbx_description
1 polymer ?
#
loop_
_entity_poly.entity_id
_entity_poly.type
_entity_poly.pdbx_seq_one_letter_code
_entity_poly.pdbx_strand_id
1 'polypeptide(L)'
;MSSLTVLLGRPAALLLAPLAWLLLWQLYRLQRDGSYWQQKLPASFIPWLLQHPARRQQKMPWLLLAAAAPLAALALAAPQLPSGKQAAPGNPEPLVVVMELTPDMLASDLPPSRLHQLRDKASSLLRAQLPGQTAMVVYAGSAHTLLPLSADPDMADNLLQALHPSLLPKAGRDAAAAIAKALQLLQQGADGHGRIVLLTRQLDPQEQAGILRQLRQHRQVRLGIIGVGTNQGAPVPAAGNGQLDPEQPLSRLHEKPLQQLARQTGISYARLSLDNTEKP
;
A
#
# COMPACT_ATOMS: atom_id res chain seq x y z
N MET A 1 1.33 -30.73 2.42
CA MET A 1 1.61 -30.55 0.96
C MET A 1 1.24 -29.16 0.43
N SER A 2 0.68 -28.28 1.25
CA SER A 2 0.25 -26.93 0.85
C SER A 2 1.33 -25.83 0.91
N SER A 3 2.47 -26.09 1.53
CA SER A 3 3.52 -25.10 1.72
C SER A 3 4.48 -24.91 0.52
N LEU A 4 4.57 -25.88 -0.37
CA LEU A 4 5.43 -25.79 -1.56
C LEU A 4 4.77 -25.07 -2.75
N THR A 5 3.44 -25.05 -2.80
CA THR A 5 2.68 -24.39 -3.88
C THR A 5 2.65 -22.86 -3.76
N VAL A 6 2.86 -22.34 -2.56
CA VAL A 6 2.88 -20.88 -2.30
C VAL A 6 4.22 -20.23 -2.71
N LEU A 7 5.29 -21.02 -2.75
CA LEU A 7 6.65 -20.55 -3.10
C LEU A 7 6.92 -20.46 -4.61
N LEU A 8 6.09 -21.08 -5.44
CA LEU A 8 6.28 -21.15 -6.89
C LEU A 8 5.08 -20.52 -7.57
N GLY A 9 5.29 -19.40 -8.24
CA GLY A 9 4.22 -18.67 -8.94
C GLY A 9 3.56 -19.49 -10.06
N ARG A 10 4.30 -20.47 -10.63
CA ARG A 10 3.81 -21.38 -11.67
C ARG A 10 4.41 -22.77 -11.49
N PRO A 11 3.88 -23.60 -10.58
CA PRO A 11 4.44 -24.93 -10.31
C PRO A 11 4.41 -25.85 -11.53
N ALA A 12 3.46 -25.65 -12.46
CA ALA A 12 3.38 -26.42 -13.71
C ALA A 12 4.61 -26.25 -14.62
N ALA A 13 5.37 -25.14 -14.50
CA ALA A 13 6.58 -24.93 -15.28
C ALA A 13 7.70 -25.91 -14.96
N LEU A 14 7.71 -26.52 -13.77
CA LEU A 14 8.67 -27.56 -13.40
C LEU A 14 8.49 -28.85 -14.21
N LEU A 15 7.30 -29.11 -14.75
CA LEU A 15 7.05 -30.27 -15.61
C LEU A 15 7.73 -30.14 -17.00
N LEU A 16 8.14 -28.92 -17.37
CA LEU A 16 8.90 -28.70 -18.61
C LEU A 16 10.34 -29.21 -18.51
N ALA A 17 10.92 -29.33 -17.31
CA ALA A 17 12.29 -29.80 -17.13
C ALA A 17 12.46 -31.27 -17.56
N PRO A 18 11.66 -32.27 -17.14
CA PRO A 18 11.77 -33.63 -17.59
C PRO A 18 11.45 -33.76 -19.09
N LEU A 19 10.51 -32.98 -19.61
CA LEU A 19 10.18 -32.97 -21.04
C LEU A 19 11.38 -32.47 -21.89
N ALA A 20 12.00 -31.37 -21.49
CA ALA A 20 13.19 -30.85 -22.14
C ALA A 20 14.36 -31.83 -22.09
N TRP A 21 14.53 -32.51 -20.97
CA TRP A 21 15.58 -33.52 -20.81
C TRP A 21 15.34 -34.74 -21.70
N LEU A 22 14.11 -35.17 -21.84
CA LEU A 22 13.72 -36.29 -22.74
C LEU A 22 13.95 -35.94 -24.21
N LEU A 23 13.60 -34.69 -24.61
CA LEU A 23 13.88 -34.20 -25.95
C LEU A 23 15.38 -34.11 -26.24
N LEU A 24 16.18 -33.57 -25.31
CA LEU A 24 17.64 -33.49 -25.43
C LEU A 24 18.26 -34.88 -25.57
N TRP A 25 17.79 -35.85 -24.77
CA TRP A 25 18.24 -37.24 -24.83
C TRP A 25 17.88 -37.89 -26.15
N GLN A 26 16.69 -37.65 -26.69
CA GLN A 26 16.24 -38.17 -27.97
C GLN A 26 17.06 -37.57 -29.14
N LEU A 27 17.34 -36.24 -29.11
CA LEU A 27 18.21 -35.57 -30.08
C LEU A 27 19.66 -36.10 -30.02
N TYR A 28 20.19 -36.33 -28.82
CA TYR A 28 21.50 -36.91 -28.61
C TYR A 28 21.58 -38.34 -29.18
N ARG A 29 20.56 -39.18 -29.02
CA ARG A 29 20.46 -40.48 -29.63
C ARG A 29 20.42 -40.43 -31.11
N LEU A 30 19.59 -39.54 -31.71
CA LEU A 30 19.48 -39.38 -33.18
C LEU A 30 20.81 -38.91 -33.84
N GLN A 31 21.57 -38.11 -33.14
CA GLN A 31 22.91 -37.70 -33.65
C GLN A 31 23.96 -38.82 -33.52
N ARG A 32 23.78 -39.74 -32.58
CA ARG A 32 24.69 -40.84 -32.38
C ARG A 32 24.51 -41.92 -33.45
N ASP A 33 23.31 -42.06 -34.01
CA ASP A 33 22.98 -43.02 -35.06
C ASP A 33 23.28 -42.38 -36.44
N GLY A 34 24.53 -41.92 -36.65
CA GLY A 34 25.06 -41.45 -37.96
C GLY A 34 25.02 -42.47 -39.07
N SER A 35 24.61 -43.72 -38.78
CA SER A 35 24.46 -44.79 -39.72
C SER A 35 23.28 -44.63 -40.70
N TYR A 36 22.29 -43.78 -40.37
CA TYR A 36 21.11 -43.60 -41.24
C TYR A 36 21.44 -43.03 -42.60
N TRP A 37 22.41 -42.11 -42.69
CA TRP A 37 22.87 -41.52 -43.93
C TRP A 37 23.83 -42.46 -44.70
N GLN A 38 24.59 -43.29 -44.02
CA GLN A 38 25.49 -44.26 -44.63
C GLN A 38 24.74 -45.36 -45.39
N GLN A 39 23.51 -45.70 -44.97
CA GLN A 39 22.69 -46.70 -45.68
C GLN A 39 21.99 -46.18 -46.94
N LYS A 40 21.84 -44.86 -47.08
CA LYS A 40 21.15 -44.27 -48.24
C LYS A 40 22.05 -43.64 -49.29
N LEU A 41 23.35 -43.54 -49.03
CA LEU A 41 24.32 -42.99 -49.97
C LEU A 41 25.10 -44.10 -50.71
N PRO A 42 25.24 -43.98 -52.03
CA PRO A 42 26.12 -44.90 -52.80
C PRO A 42 27.55 -44.83 -52.26
N ALA A 43 28.21 -46.01 -52.15
CA ALA A 43 29.54 -46.14 -51.57
C ALA A 43 30.64 -45.27 -52.20
N SER A 44 30.41 -44.81 -53.40
CA SER A 44 31.33 -43.95 -54.15
C SER A 44 31.43 -42.52 -53.63
N PHE A 45 30.45 -42.03 -52.86
CA PHE A 45 30.44 -40.65 -52.36
C PHE A 45 30.96 -40.54 -50.92
N ILE A 46 31.09 -41.65 -50.21
CA ILE A 46 31.48 -41.71 -48.79
C ILE A 46 32.89 -41.10 -48.56
N PRO A 47 33.95 -41.38 -49.39
CA PRO A 47 35.29 -40.81 -49.17
C PRO A 47 35.37 -39.30 -49.28
N TRP A 48 34.51 -38.70 -50.13
CA TRP A 48 34.52 -37.25 -50.37
C TRP A 48 33.74 -36.46 -49.29
N LEU A 49 32.70 -37.04 -48.73
CA LEU A 49 31.91 -36.39 -47.66
C LEU A 49 32.54 -36.59 -46.27
N LEU A 50 33.30 -37.64 -46.06
CA LEU A 50 33.87 -37.99 -44.74
C LEU A 50 35.37 -37.58 -44.64
N GLN A 51 35.86 -36.65 -45.44
CA GLN A 51 37.24 -36.14 -45.34
C GLN A 51 37.50 -35.30 -44.06
N HIS A 52 36.54 -35.13 -43.20
CA HIS A 52 36.78 -34.56 -41.89
C HIS A 52 36.99 -35.68 -40.90
N PRO A 53 38.19 -35.78 -40.24
CA PRO A 53 38.42 -36.75 -39.18
C PRO A 53 37.29 -36.55 -38.13
N ALA A 54 36.71 -37.67 -37.70
CA ALA A 54 35.63 -37.71 -36.75
C ALA A 54 35.89 -36.67 -35.66
N ARG A 55 35.22 -35.52 -35.76
CA ARG A 55 35.33 -34.45 -34.77
C ARG A 55 34.97 -35.09 -33.46
N ARG A 56 36.00 -35.33 -32.63
CA ARG A 56 35.90 -35.91 -31.28
C ARG A 56 34.60 -35.40 -30.70
N GLN A 57 33.63 -36.29 -30.57
CA GLN A 57 32.26 -35.90 -30.13
C GLN A 57 32.40 -35.00 -28.92
N GLN A 58 32.28 -33.71 -29.15
CA GLN A 58 32.37 -32.72 -28.07
C GLN A 58 31.14 -32.93 -27.21
N LYS A 59 31.26 -33.70 -26.12
CA LYS A 59 30.22 -33.92 -25.12
C LYS A 59 29.88 -32.63 -24.36
N MET A 60 30.80 -31.64 -24.45
CA MET A 60 30.71 -30.36 -23.76
C MET A 60 29.42 -29.57 -24.09
N PRO A 61 29.00 -29.34 -25.37
CA PRO A 61 27.77 -28.60 -25.66
C PRO A 61 26.51 -29.33 -25.14
N TRP A 62 26.51 -30.66 -25.16
CA TRP A 62 25.38 -31.43 -24.63
C TRP A 62 25.27 -31.38 -23.10
N LEU A 63 26.40 -31.35 -22.38
CA LEU A 63 26.46 -31.15 -20.95
C LEU A 63 25.97 -29.74 -20.56
N LEU A 64 26.36 -28.73 -21.33
CA LEU A 64 25.91 -27.36 -21.10
C LEU A 64 24.39 -27.22 -21.36
N LEU A 65 23.85 -27.82 -22.40
CA LEU A 65 22.41 -27.85 -22.67
C LEU A 65 21.64 -28.61 -21.59
N ALA A 66 22.17 -29.74 -21.13
CA ALA A 66 21.56 -30.54 -20.06
C ALA A 66 21.53 -29.79 -18.71
N ALA A 67 22.52 -28.94 -18.43
CA ALA A 67 22.55 -28.08 -17.26
C ALA A 67 21.68 -26.81 -17.41
N ALA A 68 21.57 -26.27 -18.61
CA ALA A 68 20.75 -25.08 -18.88
C ALA A 68 19.24 -25.35 -18.79
N ALA A 69 18.79 -26.54 -19.18
CA ALA A 69 17.36 -26.90 -19.17
C ALA A 69 16.71 -26.80 -17.76
N PRO A 70 17.26 -27.38 -16.68
CA PRO A 70 16.69 -27.22 -15.34
C PRO A 70 16.78 -25.79 -14.81
N LEU A 71 17.84 -25.03 -15.16
CA LEU A 71 17.95 -23.63 -14.78
C LEU A 71 16.88 -22.77 -15.47
N ALA A 72 16.60 -23.03 -16.75
CA ALA A 72 15.53 -22.36 -17.47
C ALA A 72 14.14 -22.70 -16.88
N ALA A 73 13.92 -23.96 -16.55
CA ALA A 73 12.67 -24.39 -15.90
C ALA A 73 12.50 -23.76 -14.52
N LEU A 74 13.57 -23.62 -13.75
CA LEU A 74 13.57 -22.93 -12.46
C LEU A 74 13.28 -21.45 -12.62
N ALA A 75 13.86 -20.79 -13.62
CA ALA A 75 13.59 -19.38 -13.93
C ALA A 75 12.12 -19.17 -14.36
N LEU A 76 11.56 -20.07 -15.17
CA LEU A 76 10.16 -20.01 -15.59
C LEU A 76 9.16 -20.34 -14.45
N ALA A 77 9.58 -21.12 -13.47
CA ALA A 77 8.78 -21.39 -12.27
C ALA A 77 8.57 -20.14 -11.41
N ALA A 78 9.29 -19.03 -11.71
CA ALA A 78 9.23 -17.75 -11.01
C ALA A 78 9.17 -17.99 -9.49
N PRO A 79 10.28 -18.45 -8.86
CA PRO A 79 10.30 -18.65 -7.41
C PRO A 79 9.99 -17.30 -6.76
N GLN A 80 8.78 -17.15 -6.29
CA GLN A 80 8.40 -16.04 -5.45
C GLN A 80 8.98 -16.37 -4.07
N LEU A 81 10.10 -15.72 -3.74
CA LEU A 81 10.42 -15.57 -2.34
C LEU A 81 9.16 -15.00 -1.71
N PRO A 82 8.56 -15.66 -0.69
CA PRO A 82 7.53 -15.01 0.05
C PRO A 82 8.19 -13.73 0.54
N SER A 83 7.94 -12.63 -0.15
CA SER A 83 7.94 -11.34 0.49
C SER A 83 6.85 -11.49 1.52
N GLY A 84 7.24 -12.15 2.62
CA GLY A 84 6.44 -12.08 3.81
C GLY A 84 6.19 -10.61 3.94
N LYS A 85 4.95 -10.22 3.94
CA LYS A 85 4.51 -8.94 4.50
C LYS A 85 4.74 -8.95 6.01
N GLN A 86 5.82 -9.56 6.47
CA GLN A 86 6.55 -9.13 7.64
C GLN A 86 7.11 -7.77 7.22
N ALA A 87 6.59 -6.73 7.86
CA ALA A 87 7.24 -5.44 7.84
C ALA A 87 8.75 -5.74 7.91
N ALA A 88 9.48 -5.50 6.83
CA ALA A 88 10.93 -5.63 6.83
C ALA A 88 11.38 -4.86 8.07
N PRO A 89 12.33 -5.35 8.88
CA PRO A 89 12.79 -4.60 10.04
C PRO A 89 13.23 -3.23 9.53
N GLY A 90 12.34 -2.22 9.67
CA GLY A 90 12.51 -0.88 9.11
C GLY A 90 11.40 -0.38 8.18
N ASN A 91 10.45 -1.18 7.74
CA ASN A 91 9.31 -0.64 6.97
C ASN A 91 8.20 -0.25 7.96
N PRO A 92 7.90 1.06 8.12
CA PRO A 92 6.92 1.51 9.10
C PRO A 92 5.53 0.97 8.77
N GLU A 93 4.72 0.70 9.82
CA GLU A 93 3.33 0.25 9.66
C GLU A 93 2.55 1.19 8.74
N PRO A 94 1.71 0.71 7.80
CA PRO A 94 0.91 1.55 6.94
C PRO A 94 0.08 2.56 7.74
N LEU A 95 0.03 3.80 7.26
CA LEU A 95 -0.65 4.91 7.92
C LEU A 95 -1.81 5.42 7.07
N VAL A 96 -3.00 5.51 7.67
CA VAL A 96 -4.14 6.20 7.06
C VAL A 96 -4.43 7.48 7.84
N VAL A 97 -4.29 8.62 7.17
CA VAL A 97 -4.65 9.93 7.73
C VAL A 97 -6.11 10.22 7.37
N VAL A 98 -6.94 10.41 8.39
CA VAL A 98 -8.37 10.73 8.25
C VAL A 98 -8.58 12.16 8.70
N MET A 99 -9.03 13.04 7.80
CA MET A 99 -9.14 14.47 8.04
C MET A 99 -10.58 14.95 7.97
N GLU A 100 -11.01 15.69 8.99
CA GLU A 100 -12.26 16.43 8.95
C GLU A 100 -12.14 17.59 7.95
N LEU A 101 -13.10 17.70 7.04
CA LEU A 101 -13.16 18.73 6.01
C LEU A 101 -14.53 19.43 6.04
N THR A 102 -14.93 19.89 7.23
CA THR A 102 -16.13 20.69 7.42
C THR A 102 -15.83 22.18 7.30
N PRO A 103 -16.84 23.07 7.12
CA PRO A 103 -16.64 24.50 7.13
C PRO A 103 -15.96 25.01 8.41
N ASP A 104 -16.12 24.33 9.54
CA ASP A 104 -15.44 24.63 10.82
C ASP A 104 -13.90 24.64 10.69
N MET A 105 -13.35 23.96 9.68
CA MET A 105 -11.91 23.95 9.41
C MET A 105 -11.40 25.25 8.79
N LEU A 106 -12.29 26.14 8.37
CA LEU A 106 -11.93 27.49 7.92
C LEU A 106 -11.73 28.49 9.07
N ALA A 107 -12.07 28.13 10.30
CA ALA A 107 -11.85 28.98 11.48
C ALA A 107 -10.38 29.34 11.67
N SER A 108 -10.11 30.58 12.14
CA SER A 108 -8.79 31.20 12.23
C SER A 108 -8.14 31.16 13.60
N ASP A 109 -8.66 30.35 14.53
CA ASP A 109 -8.07 30.17 15.87
C ASP A 109 -6.71 29.47 15.87
N LEU A 110 -6.38 28.79 14.77
CA LEU A 110 -5.04 28.29 14.43
C LEU A 110 -4.59 29.02 13.15
N PRO A 111 -3.77 30.09 13.27
CA PRO A 111 -3.40 30.91 12.10
C PRO A 111 -2.62 30.12 11.03
N PRO A 112 -2.84 30.36 9.73
CA PRO A 112 -3.84 31.28 9.16
C PRO A 112 -5.28 30.72 9.20
N SER A 113 -5.46 29.40 9.22
CA SER A 113 -6.73 28.69 9.42
C SER A 113 -6.46 27.26 9.90
N ARG A 114 -7.46 26.62 10.53
CA ARG A 114 -7.35 25.20 10.91
C ARG A 114 -7.04 24.32 9.71
N LEU A 115 -7.66 24.57 8.56
CA LEU A 115 -7.43 23.81 7.35
C LEU A 115 -5.96 23.89 6.90
N HIS A 116 -5.34 25.05 7.00
CA HIS A 116 -3.92 25.21 6.67
C HIS A 116 -3.05 24.35 7.59
N GLN A 117 -3.26 24.47 8.89
CA GLN A 117 -2.55 23.68 9.89
C GLN A 117 -2.80 22.17 9.75
N LEU A 118 -4.01 21.78 9.35
CA LEU A 118 -4.35 20.38 9.04
C LEU A 118 -3.54 19.85 7.85
N ARG A 119 -3.43 20.63 6.77
CA ARG A 119 -2.65 20.26 5.59
C ARG A 119 -1.18 20.07 5.95
N ASP A 120 -0.60 21.01 6.71
CA ASP A 120 0.80 20.95 7.13
C ASP A 120 1.06 19.73 8.03
N LYS A 121 0.15 19.50 8.99
CA LYS A 121 0.26 18.33 9.87
C LYS A 121 0.11 17.02 9.11
N ALA A 122 -0.85 16.93 8.18
CA ALA A 122 -1.04 15.75 7.35
C ALA A 122 0.20 15.49 6.48
N SER A 123 0.72 16.50 5.80
CA SER A 123 1.97 16.40 5.02
C SER A 123 3.13 15.91 5.89
N SER A 124 3.31 16.49 7.08
CA SER A 124 4.37 16.09 8.00
C SER A 124 4.24 14.63 8.45
N LEU A 125 3.01 14.16 8.75
CA LEU A 125 2.73 12.78 9.12
C LEU A 125 3.03 11.80 7.98
N LEU A 126 2.63 12.17 6.75
CA LEU A 126 2.87 11.35 5.58
C LEU A 126 4.37 11.24 5.25
N ARG A 127 5.09 12.36 5.30
CA ARG A 127 6.54 12.37 5.08
C ARG A 127 7.32 11.63 6.18
N ALA A 128 6.90 11.74 7.44
CA ALA A 128 7.51 11.02 8.55
C ALA A 128 7.33 9.50 8.47
N GLN A 129 6.34 9.04 7.68
CA GLN A 129 6.03 7.63 7.49
C GLN A 129 6.92 6.94 6.45
N LEU A 130 7.65 7.70 5.63
CA LEU A 130 8.53 7.13 4.59
C LEU A 130 9.62 6.22 5.19
N PRO A 131 9.93 5.07 4.53
CA PRO A 131 9.46 4.58 3.24
C PRO A 131 8.14 3.78 3.28
N GLY A 132 7.32 3.91 4.32
CA GLY A 132 6.07 3.17 4.48
C GLY A 132 4.95 3.64 3.54
N GLN A 133 3.90 2.82 3.48
CA GLN A 133 2.70 3.15 2.72
C GLN A 133 1.80 4.11 3.50
N THR A 134 1.22 5.07 2.79
CA THR A 134 0.30 6.06 3.35
C THR A 134 -0.98 6.15 2.52
N ALA A 135 -2.10 6.46 3.19
CA ALA A 135 -3.37 6.76 2.55
C ALA A 135 -4.04 7.95 3.20
N MET A 136 -4.96 8.58 2.48
CA MET A 136 -5.72 9.71 2.98
C MET A 136 -7.22 9.56 2.74
N VAL A 137 -7.98 9.85 3.78
CA VAL A 137 -9.45 9.94 3.75
C VAL A 137 -9.86 11.31 4.25
N VAL A 138 -10.76 11.95 3.55
CA VAL A 138 -11.39 13.20 3.97
C VAL A 138 -12.87 12.99 4.24
N TYR A 139 -13.42 13.69 5.23
CA TYR A 139 -14.82 13.51 5.56
C TYR A 139 -15.51 14.79 6.03
N ALA A 140 -16.79 14.85 5.75
CA ALA A 140 -17.80 15.71 6.33
C ALA A 140 -19.04 14.85 6.63
N GLY A 141 -20.20 15.14 6.08
CA GLY A 141 -21.37 14.24 6.13
C GLY A 141 -21.23 12.95 5.30
N SER A 142 -20.13 12.79 4.57
CA SER A 142 -19.73 11.59 3.83
C SER A 142 -18.22 11.46 3.81
N ALA A 143 -17.71 10.24 3.65
CA ALA A 143 -16.28 9.94 3.66
C ALA A 143 -15.77 9.57 2.26
N HIS A 144 -14.67 10.16 1.84
CA HIS A 144 -14.07 9.99 0.53
C HIS A 144 -12.58 9.67 0.64
N THR A 145 -12.13 8.71 -0.15
CA THR A 145 -10.70 8.43 -0.29
C THR A 145 -10.07 9.50 -1.17
N LEU A 146 -9.12 10.25 -0.63
CA LEU A 146 -8.35 11.23 -1.36
C LEU A 146 -7.11 10.59 -2.00
N LEU A 147 -6.41 9.75 -1.23
CA LEU A 147 -5.25 9.00 -1.67
C LEU A 147 -5.40 7.54 -1.23
N PRO A 148 -5.37 6.56 -2.15
CA PRO A 148 -5.26 5.16 -1.77
C PRO A 148 -3.89 4.87 -1.16
N LEU A 149 -3.69 3.66 -0.58
CA LEU A 149 -2.39 3.28 -0.03
C LEU A 149 -1.30 3.36 -1.11
N SER A 150 -0.37 4.27 -0.91
CA SER A 150 0.74 4.60 -1.81
C SER A 150 2.00 4.87 -1.00
N ALA A 151 3.16 4.68 -1.62
CA ALA A 151 4.46 5.08 -1.08
C ALA A 151 4.97 6.41 -1.67
N ASP A 152 4.13 7.11 -2.43
CA ASP A 152 4.47 8.38 -3.08
C ASP A 152 3.94 9.58 -2.26
N PRO A 153 4.82 10.33 -1.57
CA PRO A 153 4.42 11.48 -0.76
C PRO A 153 4.09 12.73 -1.58
N ASP A 154 4.69 12.87 -2.76
CA ASP A 154 4.52 14.11 -3.56
C ASP A 154 3.11 14.20 -4.15
N MET A 155 2.50 13.05 -4.46
CA MET A 155 1.10 12.97 -4.84
C MET A 155 0.18 13.47 -3.71
N ALA A 156 0.49 13.15 -2.47
CA ALA A 156 -0.29 13.58 -1.31
C ALA A 156 -0.26 15.10 -1.12
N ASP A 157 0.91 15.72 -1.24
CA ASP A 157 1.07 17.18 -1.05
C ASP A 157 0.27 17.99 -2.08
N ASN A 158 0.27 17.57 -3.34
CA ASN A 158 -0.53 18.21 -4.38
C ASN A 158 -2.03 18.13 -4.08
N LEU A 159 -2.51 16.99 -3.61
CA LEU A 159 -3.91 16.81 -3.24
C LEU A 159 -4.28 17.61 -2.00
N LEU A 160 -3.40 17.69 -1.00
CA LEU A 160 -3.61 18.49 0.22
C LEU A 160 -3.82 19.97 -0.08
N GLN A 161 -3.05 20.53 -1.01
CA GLN A 161 -3.17 21.96 -1.37
C GLN A 161 -4.52 22.29 -2.00
N ALA A 162 -5.10 21.37 -2.76
CA ALA A 162 -6.39 21.55 -3.41
C ALA A 162 -7.60 21.35 -2.47
N LEU A 163 -7.41 20.85 -1.25
CA LEU A 163 -8.51 20.55 -0.33
C LEU A 163 -9.27 21.81 0.08
N HIS A 164 -10.59 21.77 -0.05
CA HIS A 164 -11.49 22.81 0.46
C HIS A 164 -12.80 22.15 0.92
N PRO A 165 -13.46 22.66 1.99
CA PRO A 165 -14.73 22.11 2.47
C PRO A 165 -15.83 22.00 1.42
N SER A 166 -15.84 22.89 0.42
CA SER A 166 -16.81 22.87 -0.68
C SER A 166 -16.69 21.68 -1.63
N LEU A 167 -15.59 20.93 -1.55
CA LEU A 167 -15.40 19.71 -2.38
C LEU A 167 -16.28 18.54 -1.94
N LEU A 168 -16.75 18.55 -0.68
CA LEU A 168 -17.57 17.48 -0.17
C LEU A 168 -19.06 17.76 -0.39
N PRO A 169 -19.79 16.82 -1.02
CA PRO A 169 -21.16 17.07 -1.46
C PRO A 169 -22.18 17.08 -0.31
N LYS A 170 -21.86 16.44 0.83
CA LYS A 170 -22.77 16.29 1.96
C LYS A 170 -22.29 17.06 3.16
N ALA A 171 -23.09 18.03 3.60
CA ALA A 171 -22.85 18.73 4.85
C ALA A 171 -23.04 17.82 6.07
N GLY A 172 -22.47 18.22 7.20
CA GLY A 172 -22.54 17.46 8.45
C GLY A 172 -21.19 16.80 8.77
N ARG A 173 -21.25 15.76 9.61
CA ARG A 173 -20.08 14.99 10.07
C ARG A 173 -20.44 13.52 10.18
N ASP A 174 -19.53 12.65 9.74
CA ASP A 174 -19.64 11.20 9.92
C ASP A 174 -18.22 10.60 10.02
N ALA A 175 -17.61 10.78 11.19
CA ALA A 175 -16.30 10.22 11.46
C ALA A 175 -16.31 8.68 11.48
N ALA A 176 -17.43 8.06 11.83
CA ALA A 176 -17.55 6.60 11.85
C ALA A 176 -17.47 6.04 10.42
N ALA A 177 -18.13 6.67 9.44
CA ALA A 177 -17.98 6.30 8.02
C ALA A 177 -16.55 6.51 7.52
N ALA A 178 -15.88 7.57 7.98
CA ALA A 178 -14.48 7.83 7.60
C ALA A 178 -13.53 6.74 8.14
N ILE A 179 -13.70 6.31 9.38
CA ILE A 179 -12.92 5.20 9.97
C ILE A 179 -13.24 3.88 9.23
N ALA A 180 -14.49 3.61 8.88
CA ALA A 180 -14.84 2.44 8.08
C ALA A 180 -14.11 2.43 6.73
N LYS A 181 -14.03 3.60 6.08
CA LYS A 181 -13.31 3.76 4.82
C LYS A 181 -11.81 3.54 4.98
N ALA A 182 -11.22 4.07 6.06
CA ALA A 182 -9.81 3.85 6.38
C ALA A 182 -9.49 2.38 6.65
N LEU A 183 -10.34 1.68 7.40
CA LEU A 183 -10.22 0.25 7.65
C LEU A 183 -10.31 -0.56 6.35
N GLN A 184 -11.23 -0.18 5.45
CA GLN A 184 -11.33 -0.81 4.13
C GLN A 184 -10.04 -0.66 3.32
N LEU A 185 -9.40 0.53 3.32
CA LEU A 185 -8.12 0.75 2.64
C LEU A 185 -7.01 -0.13 3.22
N LEU A 186 -6.92 -0.22 4.56
CA LEU A 186 -5.95 -1.09 5.21
C LEU A 186 -6.20 -2.58 4.88
N GLN A 187 -7.46 -2.98 4.81
CA GLN A 187 -7.80 -4.36 4.45
C GLN A 187 -7.42 -4.71 3.01
N GLN A 188 -7.59 -3.78 2.07
CA GLN A 188 -7.28 -3.99 0.66
C GLN A 188 -5.77 -3.95 0.35
N GLY A 189 -5.00 -3.10 1.04
CA GLY A 189 -3.60 -2.85 0.72
C GLY A 189 -2.59 -3.32 1.77
N ALA A 190 -3.02 -3.67 2.99
CA ALA A 190 -2.14 -3.96 4.13
C ALA A 190 -2.63 -5.12 5.01
N ASP A 191 -3.44 -6.04 4.46
CA ASP A 191 -3.99 -7.21 5.17
C ASP A 191 -4.65 -6.89 6.50
N GLY A 192 -5.22 -5.67 6.62
CA GLY A 192 -5.91 -5.19 7.82
C GLY A 192 -5.00 -4.72 8.95
N HIS A 193 -3.68 -4.56 8.71
CA HIS A 193 -2.73 -4.03 9.70
C HIS A 193 -2.43 -2.56 9.40
N GLY A 194 -2.18 -1.77 10.45
CA GLY A 194 -1.72 -0.40 10.27
C GLY A 194 -2.20 0.56 11.34
N ARG A 195 -1.89 1.83 11.13
CA ARG A 195 -2.31 2.93 12.01
C ARG A 195 -3.30 3.84 11.29
N ILE A 196 -4.28 4.34 12.02
CA ILE A 196 -5.19 5.40 11.58
C ILE A 196 -4.94 6.61 12.48
N VAL A 197 -4.78 7.78 11.90
CA VAL A 197 -4.72 9.05 12.62
C VAL A 197 -5.92 9.89 12.20
N LEU A 198 -6.83 10.11 13.15
CA LEU A 198 -8.03 10.92 12.95
C LEU A 198 -7.77 12.35 13.41
N LEU A 199 -7.86 13.29 12.47
CA LEU A 199 -7.78 14.72 12.74
C LEU A 199 -9.21 15.29 12.76
N THR A 200 -9.68 15.71 13.93
CA THR A 200 -11.06 16.14 14.12
C THR A 200 -11.19 17.19 15.21
N ARG A 201 -12.24 17.99 15.13
CA ARG A 201 -12.59 18.97 16.15
C ARG A 201 -13.40 18.35 17.31
N GLN A 202 -14.24 17.40 16.99
CA GLN A 202 -15.12 16.73 17.97
C GLN A 202 -15.59 15.38 17.44
N LEU A 203 -16.08 14.57 18.34
CA LEU A 203 -16.79 13.32 18.04
C LEU A 203 -18.07 13.27 18.86
N ASP A 204 -19.19 13.05 18.18
CA ASP A 204 -20.47 12.86 18.84
C ASP A 204 -20.56 11.47 19.48
N PRO A 205 -21.37 11.25 20.52
CA PRO A 205 -21.47 9.95 21.19
C PRO A 205 -21.80 8.79 20.24
N GLN A 206 -22.61 9.03 19.21
CA GLN A 206 -22.96 8.04 18.20
C GLN A 206 -21.76 7.68 17.32
N GLU A 207 -20.97 8.67 16.88
CA GLU A 207 -19.72 8.48 16.13
C GLU A 207 -18.70 7.69 16.96
N GLN A 208 -18.54 8.06 18.25
CA GLN A 208 -17.66 7.35 19.18
C GLN A 208 -18.04 5.87 19.30
N ALA A 209 -19.32 5.58 19.52
CA ALA A 209 -19.83 4.21 19.63
C ALA A 209 -19.62 3.43 18.32
N GLY A 210 -19.81 4.07 17.16
CA GLY A 210 -19.56 3.50 15.83
C GLY A 210 -18.09 3.14 15.63
N ILE A 211 -17.19 4.06 15.93
CA ILE A 211 -15.73 3.88 15.82
C ILE A 211 -15.28 2.73 16.74
N LEU A 212 -15.71 2.72 18.00
CA LEU A 212 -15.34 1.67 18.96
C LEU A 212 -15.82 0.29 18.53
N ARG A 213 -17.02 0.20 17.95
CA ARG A 213 -17.53 -1.07 17.40
C ARG A 213 -16.65 -1.60 16.28
N GLN A 214 -16.24 -0.73 15.38
CA GLN A 214 -15.36 -1.08 14.25
C GLN A 214 -13.96 -1.52 14.71
N LEU A 215 -13.35 -0.78 15.65
CA LEU A 215 -12.03 -1.12 16.19
C LEU A 215 -12.01 -2.45 16.95
N ARG A 216 -13.11 -2.82 17.63
CA ARG A 216 -13.22 -4.14 18.27
C ARG A 216 -13.13 -5.29 17.26
N GLN A 217 -13.60 -5.08 16.04
CA GLN A 217 -13.52 -6.06 14.95
C GLN A 217 -12.14 -6.10 14.27
N HIS A 218 -11.37 -4.99 14.37
CA HIS A 218 -10.08 -4.82 13.70
C HIS A 218 -8.96 -4.56 14.74
N ARG A 219 -8.68 -5.54 15.59
CA ARG A 219 -7.72 -5.41 16.70
C ARG A 219 -6.27 -5.15 16.29
N GLN A 220 -5.95 -5.35 15.02
CA GLN A 220 -4.62 -5.15 14.45
C GLN A 220 -4.40 -3.69 13.97
N VAL A 221 -5.43 -2.85 14.10
CA VAL A 221 -5.37 -1.44 13.73
C VAL A 221 -5.28 -0.58 14.97
N ARG A 222 -4.32 0.33 14.99
CA ARG A 222 -4.16 1.32 16.06
C ARG A 222 -4.77 2.64 15.63
N LEU A 223 -5.59 3.24 16.49
CA LEU A 223 -6.14 4.57 16.26
C LEU A 223 -5.40 5.60 17.12
N GLY A 224 -5.05 6.74 16.51
CA GLY A 224 -4.64 7.96 17.19
C GLY A 224 -5.61 9.07 16.85
N ILE A 225 -5.85 10.00 17.77
CA ILE A 225 -6.74 11.14 17.57
C ILE A 225 -5.94 12.43 17.78
N ILE A 226 -6.05 13.34 16.83
CA ILE A 226 -5.49 14.68 16.93
C ILE A 226 -6.65 15.68 16.97
N GLY A 227 -6.80 16.37 18.09
CA GLY A 227 -7.79 17.43 18.27
C GLY A 227 -7.37 18.71 17.55
N VAL A 228 -8.24 19.23 16.68
CA VAL A 228 -7.98 20.41 15.84
C VAL A 228 -8.77 21.60 16.32
N GLY A 229 -8.08 22.68 16.68
CA GLY A 229 -8.68 23.91 17.14
C GLY A 229 -8.30 24.27 18.57
N THR A 230 -8.90 25.35 19.06
CA THR A 230 -8.72 25.86 20.43
C THR A 230 -10.02 25.78 21.23
N ASN A 231 -9.89 25.77 22.56
CA ASN A 231 -11.06 25.78 23.46
C ASN A 231 -11.82 27.13 23.42
N GLN A 232 -11.13 28.22 23.03
CA GLN A 232 -11.75 29.52 22.82
C GLN A 232 -12.57 29.54 21.53
N GLY A 233 -12.06 28.88 20.47
CA GLY A 233 -12.67 28.84 19.15
C GLY A 233 -12.51 30.14 18.38
N ALA A 234 -13.01 30.13 17.15
CA ALA A 234 -13.09 31.31 16.29
C ALA A 234 -14.36 31.25 15.42
N PRO A 235 -14.79 32.39 14.87
CA PRO A 235 -15.89 32.42 13.92
C PRO A 235 -15.46 31.70 12.61
N VAL A 236 -16.44 31.09 11.97
CA VAL A 236 -16.25 30.43 10.67
C VAL A 236 -16.64 31.38 9.58
N PRO A 237 -15.82 31.63 8.54
CA PRO A 237 -16.21 32.46 7.41
C PRO A 237 -17.47 31.91 6.73
N ALA A 238 -18.40 32.80 6.37
CA ALA A 238 -19.62 32.42 5.67
C ALA A 238 -19.30 31.84 4.29
N ALA A 239 -20.02 30.77 3.92
CA ALA A 239 -19.85 30.14 2.62
C ALA A 239 -20.18 31.11 1.50
N GLY A 240 -19.22 31.39 0.63
CA GLY A 240 -19.40 32.16 -0.61
C GLY A 240 -18.76 33.56 -0.65
N ASN A 241 -18.65 34.29 0.45
CA ASN A 241 -18.03 35.63 0.47
C ASN A 241 -16.84 35.81 1.40
N GLY A 242 -16.51 34.74 2.18
CA GLY A 242 -15.40 34.79 3.12
C GLY A 242 -15.57 35.79 4.30
N GLN A 243 -16.73 36.45 4.38
CA GLN A 243 -17.02 37.40 5.47
C GLN A 243 -17.31 36.63 6.77
N LEU A 244 -16.82 37.19 7.87
CA LEU A 244 -17.14 36.69 9.20
C LEU A 244 -18.54 37.18 9.57
N ASP A 245 -19.42 36.28 9.90
CA ASP A 245 -20.74 36.60 10.44
C ASP A 245 -20.62 36.69 11.97
N PRO A 246 -20.80 37.85 12.59
CA PRO A 246 -20.67 38.03 14.03
C PRO A 246 -21.72 37.26 14.84
N GLU A 247 -22.85 36.89 14.23
CA GLU A 247 -23.93 36.13 14.90
C GLU A 247 -23.74 34.61 14.87
N GLN A 248 -22.77 34.11 14.09
CA GLN A 248 -22.50 32.67 14.07
C GLN A 248 -21.80 32.23 15.34
N PRO A 249 -22.21 31.05 15.89
CA PRO A 249 -21.57 30.50 17.06
C PRO A 249 -20.09 30.17 16.78
N LEU A 250 -19.21 30.47 17.75
CA LEU A 250 -17.79 30.18 17.63
C LEU A 250 -17.58 28.66 17.50
N SER A 251 -16.83 28.29 16.47
CA SER A 251 -16.38 26.89 16.32
C SER A 251 -15.28 26.60 17.33
N ARG A 252 -15.54 25.72 18.29
CA ARG A 252 -14.60 25.36 19.37
C ARG A 252 -14.13 23.91 19.25
N LEU A 253 -12.95 23.63 19.77
CA LEU A 253 -12.49 22.27 19.98
C LEU A 253 -13.21 21.65 21.20
N HIS A 254 -13.86 20.53 21.01
CA HIS A 254 -14.46 19.74 22.09
C HIS A 254 -13.45 18.72 22.63
N GLU A 255 -12.46 19.21 23.35
CA GLU A 255 -11.31 18.43 23.77
C GLU A 255 -11.63 17.36 24.81
N LYS A 256 -12.48 17.71 25.83
CA LYS A 256 -12.81 16.80 26.94
C LYS A 256 -13.37 15.45 26.49
N PRO A 257 -14.38 15.37 25.60
CA PRO A 257 -14.89 14.10 25.08
C PRO A 257 -13.84 13.27 24.36
N LEU A 258 -12.95 13.92 23.57
CA LEU A 258 -11.87 13.24 22.85
C LEU A 258 -10.84 12.63 23.81
N GLN A 259 -10.45 13.37 24.86
CA GLN A 259 -9.54 12.88 25.88
C GLN A 259 -10.18 11.74 26.72
N GLN A 260 -11.47 11.84 27.05
CA GLN A 260 -12.16 10.78 27.77
C GLN A 260 -12.20 9.48 26.95
N LEU A 261 -12.54 9.57 25.66
CA LEU A 261 -12.51 8.44 24.76
C LEU A 261 -11.11 7.81 24.70
N ALA A 262 -10.07 8.63 24.56
CA ALA A 262 -8.69 8.17 24.51
C ALA A 262 -8.28 7.43 25.80
N ARG A 263 -8.60 7.98 26.98
CA ARG A 263 -8.29 7.35 28.29
C ARG A 263 -9.03 6.03 28.50
N GLN A 264 -10.29 5.95 28.09
CA GLN A 264 -11.11 4.74 28.27
C GLN A 264 -10.70 3.59 27.36
N THR A 265 -10.10 3.89 26.22
CA THR A 265 -9.84 2.91 25.16
C THR A 265 -8.36 2.65 24.91
N GLY A 266 -7.46 3.39 25.55
CA GLY A 266 -6.02 3.32 25.29
C GLY A 266 -5.60 3.90 23.94
N ILE A 267 -6.48 4.66 23.29
CA ILE A 267 -6.19 5.39 22.03
C ILE A 267 -5.29 6.59 22.37
N SER A 268 -4.27 6.83 21.57
CA SER A 268 -3.42 8.01 21.74
C SER A 268 -4.18 9.28 21.36
N TYR A 269 -4.08 10.31 22.17
CA TYR A 269 -4.64 11.63 21.91
C TYR A 269 -3.54 12.68 21.96
N ALA A 270 -3.53 13.56 20.97
CA ALA A 270 -2.71 14.77 20.96
C ALA A 270 -3.56 15.96 20.50
N ARG A 271 -3.19 17.16 20.89
CA ARG A 271 -3.76 18.39 20.36
C ARG A 271 -2.88 18.90 19.23
N LEU A 272 -3.48 19.44 18.16
CA LEU A 272 -2.73 20.11 17.12
C LEU A 272 -2.13 21.39 17.72
N SER A 273 -0.82 21.40 17.91
CA SER A 273 -0.04 22.52 18.43
C SER A 273 0.72 23.19 17.28
N LEU A 274 0.91 24.51 17.39
CA LEU A 274 1.74 25.29 16.46
C LEU A 274 3.24 25.02 16.67
N ASP A 275 3.61 24.43 17.82
CA ASP A 275 4.99 24.06 18.10
C ASP A 275 5.32 22.71 17.46
N ASN A 276 6.24 22.77 16.51
CA ASN A 276 6.74 21.63 15.74
C ASN A 276 7.64 20.68 16.56
N THR A 277 7.60 20.75 17.91
CA THR A 277 8.55 20.11 18.82
C THR A 277 8.04 18.84 19.51
N GLU A 278 6.82 18.39 19.30
CA GLU A 278 6.40 17.11 19.83
C GLU A 278 6.79 15.97 18.88
N LYS A 279 7.94 15.33 19.22
CA LYS A 279 8.32 14.02 18.72
C LYS A 279 7.24 12.98 19.00
N PRO A 280 6.99 12.02 18.07
CA PRO A 280 6.06 10.93 18.24
C PRO A 280 6.42 9.99 19.38
#